data_0e6502635d8abb799334ab9cd0a7a1c4
#
_entry.id   0e6502635d8abb799334ab9cd0a7a1c4
#
_cell.length_a   1.000
_cell.length_b   1.000
_cell.length_c   1.000
_cell.angle_alpha   90.00
_cell.angle_beta   90.00
_cell.angle_gamma   90.00
#
_symmetry.space_group_name_H-M   'P 1'
#
loop_
_entity.id
_entity.type
_entity.pdbx_description
1 polymer ?
#
loop_
_entity_poly.entity_id
_entity_poly.type
_entity_poly.pdbx_seq_one_letter_code
_entity_poly.pdbx_strand_id
1 'polypeptide(L)'
;MFKDQILYSKQEFVAYFMKCLHLTSKDIVIVDRSKGMGQPVIQNKGDSKLGVVIHAEHYSSNFTNDDYILWNNYYEYVFSHVNEVNFYIAATDRQKAVLSHQFNQYYGNLPKIYTVPVGSIHDVIKPDNRKPYSVITASRLASEKHIDWLVKAVVKAKQSIPDLIFDIYGEGAERNMLQKLIEENEANHYIKLLGHMKLQDVYANYELFFTGSTSEGFGLTLMEAIGSGLGMIGFDVDYGNTTFIGHNENGYLIPIDKSYQSEQEIIDNLAEAVIQFFKNDTSSFHEKSYERAEHFKTDNIKQKWFHLIEEVLHD
;
A
#
# COMPACT_ATOMS: atom_id res chain seq x y z
N MET A 1 -36.15 -31.87 -5.08
CA MET A 1 -35.39 -32.77 -5.93
C MET A 1 -34.31 -31.93 -6.59
N PHE A 2 -33.14 -31.80 -5.98
CA PHE A 2 -31.98 -31.10 -6.54
C PHE A 2 -31.22 -32.10 -7.36
N LYS A 3 -31.43 -32.06 -8.67
CA LYS A 3 -30.65 -32.84 -9.63
C LYS A 3 -29.30 -32.19 -9.80
N ASP A 4 -28.26 -32.98 -9.54
CA ASP A 4 -26.88 -32.83 -10.04
C ASP A 4 -26.27 -31.43 -9.95
N GLN A 5 -25.92 -30.96 -8.74
CA GLN A 5 -24.97 -29.88 -8.58
C GLN A 5 -23.58 -30.45 -8.93
N ILE A 6 -23.14 -30.20 -10.16
CA ILE A 6 -21.73 -30.36 -10.52
C ILE A 6 -20.97 -29.25 -9.80
N LEU A 7 -20.24 -29.60 -8.73
CA LEU A 7 -19.35 -28.69 -8.04
C LEU A 7 -18.07 -28.53 -8.86
N TYR A 8 -18.02 -27.49 -9.68
CA TYR A 8 -16.80 -27.09 -10.36
C TYR A 8 -15.80 -26.50 -9.34
N SER A 9 -14.54 -26.84 -9.48
CA SER A 9 -13.47 -26.09 -8.83
C SER A 9 -13.48 -24.64 -9.33
N LYS A 10 -12.91 -23.71 -8.56
CA LYS A 10 -12.79 -22.31 -9.02
C LYS A 10 -12.06 -22.19 -10.35
N GLN A 11 -11.05 -23.02 -10.58
CA GLN A 11 -10.26 -23.05 -11.80
C GLN A 11 -11.08 -23.54 -13.01
N GLU A 12 -11.85 -24.62 -12.85
CA GLU A 12 -12.75 -25.12 -13.88
C GLU A 12 -13.85 -24.10 -14.23
N PHE A 13 -14.40 -23.45 -13.23
CA PHE A 13 -15.37 -22.37 -13.43
C PHE A 13 -14.78 -21.22 -14.25
N VAL A 14 -13.58 -20.73 -13.89
CA VAL A 14 -12.91 -19.67 -14.64
C VAL A 14 -12.58 -20.10 -16.06
N ALA A 15 -12.07 -21.31 -16.26
CA ALA A 15 -11.80 -21.86 -17.60
C ALA A 15 -13.06 -21.92 -18.47
N TYR A 16 -14.17 -22.38 -17.90
CA TYR A 16 -15.47 -22.40 -18.58
C TYR A 16 -15.98 -21.00 -18.91
N PHE A 17 -15.92 -20.09 -17.93
CA PHE A 17 -16.33 -18.69 -18.09
C PHE A 17 -15.53 -18.01 -19.22
N MET A 18 -14.21 -18.16 -19.23
CA MET A 18 -13.34 -17.59 -20.27
C MET A 18 -13.72 -18.09 -21.66
N LYS A 19 -14.04 -19.39 -21.82
CA LYS A 19 -14.50 -19.96 -23.11
C LYS A 19 -15.84 -19.38 -23.56
N CYS A 20 -16.74 -19.07 -22.64
CA CYS A 20 -18.04 -18.48 -22.95
C CYS A 20 -17.97 -17.02 -23.42
N LEU A 21 -16.87 -16.31 -23.12
CA LEU A 21 -16.70 -14.90 -23.51
C LEU A 21 -16.39 -14.71 -25.00
N HIS A 22 -15.97 -15.77 -25.73
CA HIS A 22 -15.60 -15.69 -27.14
C HIS A 22 -14.63 -14.54 -27.46
N LEU A 23 -13.58 -14.40 -26.66
CA LEU A 23 -12.62 -13.31 -26.68
C LEU A 23 -11.83 -13.26 -27.99
N THR A 24 -11.57 -12.06 -28.48
CA THR A 24 -10.87 -11.75 -29.72
C THR A 24 -9.64 -10.87 -29.45
N SER A 25 -8.85 -10.55 -30.47
CA SER A 25 -7.71 -9.64 -30.38
C SER A 25 -8.10 -8.19 -30.04
N LYS A 26 -9.39 -7.84 -30.07
CA LYS A 26 -9.92 -6.53 -29.68
C LYS A 26 -10.32 -6.45 -28.20
N ASP A 27 -10.19 -7.56 -27.49
CA ASP A 27 -10.60 -7.65 -26.09
C ASP A 27 -9.37 -7.62 -25.19
N ILE A 28 -9.53 -6.98 -24.03
CA ILE A 28 -8.52 -6.95 -22.97
C ILE A 28 -9.06 -7.70 -21.76
N VAL A 29 -8.30 -8.67 -21.28
CA VAL A 29 -8.55 -9.36 -20.03
C VAL A 29 -7.54 -8.89 -18.99
N ILE A 30 -8.01 -8.44 -17.84
CA ILE A 30 -7.14 -8.03 -16.74
C ILE A 30 -7.38 -8.94 -15.53
N VAL A 31 -6.32 -9.60 -15.07
CA VAL A 31 -6.36 -10.44 -13.87
C VAL A 31 -5.88 -9.62 -12.68
N ASP A 32 -6.78 -9.48 -11.72
CA ASP A 32 -6.47 -8.90 -10.42
C ASP A 32 -6.18 -10.01 -9.42
N ARG A 33 -4.94 -10.07 -8.90
CA ARG A 33 -4.46 -11.14 -7.99
C ARG A 33 -4.61 -12.54 -8.56
N SER A 34 -3.64 -12.98 -9.29
CA SER A 34 -3.68 -14.19 -10.12
C SER A 34 -3.63 -15.54 -9.36
N LYS A 35 -3.52 -15.55 -8.01
CA LYS A 35 -3.42 -16.80 -7.25
C LYS A 35 -4.49 -17.83 -7.65
N GLY A 36 -4.05 -18.93 -8.28
CA GLY A 36 -4.93 -20.01 -8.72
C GLY A 36 -5.80 -19.68 -9.93
N MET A 37 -5.81 -18.41 -10.42
CA MET A 37 -6.60 -17.97 -11.58
C MET A 37 -5.71 -17.70 -12.81
N GLY A 38 -4.43 -17.49 -12.64
CA GLY A 38 -3.51 -17.21 -13.75
C GLY A 38 -3.52 -18.32 -14.79
N GLN A 39 -3.41 -19.58 -14.38
CA GLN A 39 -3.41 -20.72 -15.28
C GLN A 39 -4.69 -20.84 -16.13
N PRO A 40 -5.90 -20.95 -15.58
CA PRO A 40 -7.10 -21.09 -16.40
C PRO A 40 -7.36 -19.87 -17.29
N VAL A 41 -6.95 -18.65 -16.89
CA VAL A 41 -7.06 -17.46 -17.75
C VAL A 41 -6.08 -17.54 -18.90
N ILE A 42 -4.79 -17.78 -18.68
CA ILE A 42 -3.77 -17.88 -19.72
C ILE A 42 -4.16 -18.94 -20.76
N GLN A 43 -4.59 -20.11 -20.31
CA GLN A 43 -4.96 -21.23 -21.18
C GLN A 43 -6.25 -21.01 -21.99
N ASN A 44 -7.09 -20.05 -21.62
CA ASN A 44 -8.40 -19.83 -22.25
C ASN A 44 -8.64 -18.38 -22.69
N LYS A 45 -7.61 -17.53 -22.73
CA LYS A 45 -7.74 -16.12 -23.16
C LYS A 45 -7.99 -15.95 -24.67
N GLY A 46 -7.81 -16.98 -25.47
CA GLY A 46 -7.87 -16.86 -26.93
C GLY A 46 -6.83 -15.86 -27.45
N ASP A 47 -7.24 -15.03 -28.39
CA ASP A 47 -6.41 -13.97 -28.99
C ASP A 47 -6.43 -12.65 -28.18
N SER A 48 -7.15 -12.59 -27.05
CA SER A 48 -7.26 -11.36 -26.26
C SER A 48 -5.94 -10.96 -25.63
N LYS A 49 -5.78 -9.66 -25.40
CA LYS A 49 -4.64 -9.10 -24.67
C LYS A 49 -4.80 -9.35 -23.17
N LEU A 50 -3.80 -9.96 -22.55
CA LEU A 50 -3.81 -10.27 -21.12
C LEU A 50 -2.96 -9.31 -20.33
N GLY A 51 -3.56 -8.63 -19.36
CA GLY A 51 -2.89 -7.81 -18.35
C GLY A 51 -2.95 -8.42 -16.95
N VAL A 52 -1.95 -8.14 -16.12
CA VAL A 52 -1.90 -8.59 -14.71
C VAL A 52 -1.64 -7.40 -13.81
N VAL A 53 -2.54 -7.18 -12.82
CA VAL A 53 -2.36 -6.14 -11.80
C VAL A 53 -1.59 -6.67 -10.60
N ILE A 54 -0.61 -5.90 -10.15
CA ILE A 54 0.27 -6.24 -9.03
C ILE A 54 0.00 -5.29 -7.88
N HIS A 55 -0.71 -5.78 -6.85
CA HIS A 55 -1.17 -4.98 -5.70
C HIS A 55 -0.24 -5.01 -4.48
N ALA A 56 0.60 -6.03 -4.37
CA ALA A 56 1.39 -6.28 -3.16
C ALA A 56 2.86 -6.47 -3.51
N GLU A 57 3.68 -6.70 -2.50
CA GLU A 57 5.02 -7.22 -2.73
C GLU A 57 4.95 -8.46 -3.62
N HIS A 58 5.66 -8.42 -4.73
CA HIS A 58 5.59 -9.47 -5.73
C HIS A 58 6.66 -10.55 -5.56
N TYR A 59 7.59 -10.37 -4.65
CA TYR A 59 8.67 -11.32 -4.32
C TYR A 59 9.04 -11.25 -2.84
N SER A 60 9.83 -12.20 -2.36
CA SER A 60 10.38 -12.21 -1.01
C SER A 60 11.85 -11.79 -1.07
N SER A 61 12.17 -10.60 -0.58
CA SER A 61 13.54 -10.07 -0.56
C SER A 61 14.49 -10.93 0.28
N ASN A 62 14.01 -11.51 1.38
CA ASN A 62 14.81 -12.34 2.28
C ASN A 62 15.27 -13.68 1.65
N PHE A 63 14.61 -14.13 0.59
CA PHE A 63 14.89 -15.41 -0.09
C PHE A 63 15.24 -15.22 -1.56
N THR A 64 15.55 -13.99 -1.97
CA THR A 64 15.96 -13.63 -3.32
C THR A 64 17.44 -13.28 -3.32
N ASN A 65 18.20 -13.73 -4.32
CA ASN A 65 19.59 -13.41 -4.55
C ASN A 65 19.86 -13.22 -6.06
N ASP A 66 21.11 -13.05 -6.46
CA ASP A 66 21.47 -12.77 -7.85
C ASP A 66 21.08 -13.88 -8.84
N ASP A 67 21.01 -15.13 -8.38
CA ASP A 67 20.74 -16.30 -9.19
C ASP A 67 19.27 -16.77 -9.14
N TYR A 68 18.53 -16.35 -8.11
CA TYR A 68 17.18 -16.85 -7.85
C TYR A 68 16.30 -15.78 -7.23
N ILE A 69 15.04 -15.72 -7.70
CA ILE A 69 13.99 -14.89 -7.13
C ILE A 69 12.84 -15.77 -6.62
N LEU A 70 12.46 -15.58 -5.35
CA LEU A 70 11.28 -16.21 -4.79
C LEU A 70 10.06 -15.30 -5.01
N TRP A 71 9.30 -15.58 -6.05
CA TRP A 71 8.07 -14.88 -6.34
C TRP A 71 7.00 -15.13 -5.27
N ASN A 72 6.24 -14.12 -4.96
CA ASN A 72 5.05 -14.28 -4.14
C ASN A 72 4.05 -15.21 -4.85
N ASN A 73 3.47 -16.15 -4.12
CA ASN A 73 2.58 -17.17 -4.65
C ASN A 73 1.29 -16.62 -5.32
N TYR A 74 1.00 -15.33 -5.16
CA TYR A 74 -0.06 -14.66 -5.91
C TYR A 74 0.30 -14.44 -7.37
N TYR A 75 1.59 -14.36 -7.72
CA TYR A 75 2.08 -13.97 -9.05
C TYR A 75 2.98 -15.01 -9.70
N GLU A 76 3.43 -16.03 -8.96
CA GLU A 76 4.38 -17.05 -9.41
C GLU A 76 4.00 -17.63 -10.78
N TYR A 77 2.75 -18.03 -10.97
CA TYR A 77 2.30 -18.62 -12.24
C TYR A 77 2.40 -17.63 -13.40
N VAL A 78 1.90 -16.42 -13.26
CA VAL A 78 1.89 -15.41 -14.33
C VAL A 78 3.29 -14.88 -14.64
N PHE A 79 4.20 -14.89 -13.67
CA PHE A 79 5.59 -14.51 -13.88
C PHE A 79 6.40 -15.63 -14.54
N SER A 80 6.12 -16.91 -14.23
CA SER A 80 6.73 -18.04 -14.95
C SER A 80 6.24 -18.17 -16.39
N HIS A 81 5.14 -17.51 -16.76
CA HIS A 81 4.57 -17.47 -18.11
C HIS A 81 4.60 -16.04 -18.70
N VAL A 82 5.68 -15.32 -18.45
CA VAL A 82 5.83 -13.91 -18.84
C VAL A 82 5.58 -13.66 -20.34
N ASN A 83 5.91 -14.60 -21.21
CA ASN A 83 5.71 -14.51 -22.66
C ASN A 83 4.23 -14.63 -23.10
N GLU A 84 3.35 -15.08 -22.22
CA GLU A 84 1.92 -15.22 -22.48
C GLU A 84 1.09 -14.07 -21.92
N VAL A 85 1.73 -13.20 -21.13
CA VAL A 85 1.16 -11.97 -20.58
C VAL A 85 1.58 -10.79 -21.45
N ASN A 86 0.62 -10.02 -21.94
CA ASN A 86 0.90 -8.89 -22.83
C ASN A 86 1.44 -7.68 -22.08
N PHE A 87 0.96 -7.44 -20.85
CA PHE A 87 1.41 -6.32 -20.03
C PHE A 87 1.17 -6.55 -18.54
N TYR A 88 1.92 -5.83 -17.72
CA TYR A 88 1.72 -5.77 -16.27
C TYR A 88 1.34 -4.37 -15.84
N ILE A 89 0.61 -4.27 -14.73
CA ILE A 89 0.22 -3.00 -14.11
C ILE A 89 0.80 -2.98 -12.70
N ALA A 90 1.79 -2.14 -12.49
CA ALA A 90 2.34 -1.84 -11.18
C ALA A 90 1.53 -0.72 -10.50
N ALA A 91 1.37 -0.78 -9.19
CA ALA A 91 0.64 0.21 -8.42
C ALA A 91 1.43 1.51 -8.24
N THR A 92 2.77 1.45 -8.28
CA THR A 92 3.69 2.57 -8.08
C THR A 92 4.83 2.54 -9.09
N ASP A 93 5.45 3.70 -9.35
CA ASP A 93 6.63 3.78 -10.25
C ASP A 93 7.82 3.03 -9.66
N ARG A 94 7.97 3.01 -8.34
CA ARG A 94 9.01 2.23 -7.66
C ARG A 94 8.81 0.73 -7.88
N GLN A 95 7.57 0.22 -7.77
CA GLN A 95 7.25 -1.18 -8.05
C GLN A 95 7.53 -1.53 -9.51
N LYS A 96 7.16 -0.65 -10.46
CA LYS A 96 7.49 -0.80 -11.88
C LYS A 96 9.00 -0.92 -12.09
N ALA A 97 9.80 -0.04 -11.47
CA ALA A 97 11.25 -0.05 -11.62
C ALA A 97 11.88 -1.36 -11.10
N VAL A 98 11.48 -1.82 -9.92
CA VAL A 98 11.95 -3.08 -9.33
C VAL A 98 11.54 -4.27 -10.21
N LEU A 99 10.30 -4.33 -10.65
CA LEU A 99 9.79 -5.41 -11.49
C LEU A 99 10.50 -5.46 -12.85
N SER A 100 10.74 -4.28 -13.46
CA SER A 100 11.49 -4.18 -14.73
C SER A 100 12.91 -4.70 -14.60
N HIS A 101 13.59 -4.33 -13.51
CA HIS A 101 14.94 -4.82 -13.23
C HIS A 101 14.96 -6.36 -13.09
N GLN A 102 14.04 -6.91 -12.30
CA GLN A 102 13.94 -8.35 -12.05
C GLN A 102 13.59 -9.13 -13.32
N PHE A 103 12.64 -8.68 -14.13
CA PHE A 103 12.31 -9.34 -15.39
C PHE A 103 13.50 -9.35 -16.37
N ASN A 104 14.23 -8.25 -16.45
CA ASN A 104 15.44 -8.20 -17.25
C ASN A 104 16.52 -9.17 -16.75
N GLN A 105 16.72 -9.22 -15.43
CA GLN A 105 17.75 -10.07 -14.81
C GLN A 105 17.41 -11.57 -14.96
N TYR A 106 16.20 -11.98 -14.63
CA TYR A 106 15.84 -13.39 -14.51
C TYR A 106 15.26 -14.01 -15.81
N TYR A 107 14.69 -13.20 -16.69
CA TYR A 107 14.10 -13.71 -17.93
C TYR A 107 14.76 -13.17 -19.21
N GLY A 108 15.64 -12.17 -19.09
CA GLY A 108 16.25 -11.52 -20.25
C GLY A 108 15.24 -10.86 -21.19
N ASN A 109 14.01 -10.68 -20.74
CA ASN A 109 12.91 -10.07 -21.47
C ASN A 109 12.26 -8.99 -20.62
N LEU A 110 11.90 -7.88 -21.26
CA LEU A 110 11.26 -6.76 -20.61
C LEU A 110 9.81 -6.62 -21.15
N PRO A 111 8.82 -7.26 -20.50
CA PRO A 111 7.43 -7.06 -20.88
C PRO A 111 6.99 -5.62 -20.65
N LYS A 112 5.92 -5.18 -21.30
CA LYS A 112 5.33 -3.88 -21.03
C LYS A 112 4.83 -3.80 -19.58
N ILE A 113 5.23 -2.77 -18.85
CA ILE A 113 4.81 -2.51 -17.48
C ILE A 113 4.29 -1.07 -17.40
N TYR A 114 3.03 -0.92 -17.06
CA TYR A 114 2.38 0.37 -16.84
C TYR A 114 2.33 0.68 -15.35
N THR A 115 2.34 1.96 -14.99
CA THR A 115 2.06 2.40 -13.62
C THR A 115 0.65 2.97 -13.56
N VAL A 116 -0.26 2.23 -12.93
CA VAL A 116 -1.61 2.71 -12.64
C VAL A 116 -1.92 2.46 -11.16
N PRO A 117 -2.06 3.51 -10.36
CA PRO A 117 -2.42 3.38 -8.95
C PRO A 117 -3.72 2.60 -8.74
N VAL A 118 -3.76 1.78 -7.69
CA VAL A 118 -4.92 0.92 -7.36
C VAL A 118 -6.04 1.66 -6.63
N GLY A 119 -5.87 2.94 -6.35
CA GLY A 119 -6.84 3.81 -5.73
C GLY A 119 -6.79 5.22 -6.30
N SER A 120 -7.79 6.03 -5.99
CA SER A 120 -7.84 7.43 -6.38
C SER A 120 -8.47 8.29 -5.29
N ILE A 121 -8.13 9.57 -5.30
CA ILE A 121 -8.69 10.60 -4.42
C ILE A 121 -9.80 11.30 -5.21
N HIS A 122 -11.04 11.25 -4.70
CA HIS A 122 -12.16 11.96 -5.31
C HIS A 122 -12.08 13.45 -4.96
N ASP A 123 -12.00 13.75 -3.66
CA ASP A 123 -11.98 15.11 -3.15
C ASP A 123 -10.79 15.30 -2.22
N VAL A 124 -10.11 16.42 -2.37
CA VAL A 124 -9.08 16.90 -1.44
C VAL A 124 -9.80 17.66 -0.34
N ILE A 125 -9.62 17.25 0.91
CA ILE A 125 -10.30 17.83 2.07
C ILE A 125 -9.36 18.80 2.78
N LYS A 126 -9.68 20.08 2.70
CA LYS A 126 -8.96 21.16 3.40
C LYS A 126 -9.79 21.63 4.60
N PRO A 127 -9.41 21.28 5.84
CA PRO A 127 -10.13 21.73 7.02
C PRO A 127 -9.78 23.19 7.33
N ASP A 128 -10.70 23.90 8.00
CA ASP A 128 -10.45 25.23 8.53
C ASP A 128 -9.42 25.19 9.68
N ASN A 129 -9.50 24.16 10.53
CA ASN A 129 -8.59 23.95 11.65
C ASN A 129 -8.35 22.46 11.87
N ARG A 130 -7.11 22.11 12.25
CA ARG A 130 -6.73 20.78 12.72
C ARG A 130 -6.61 20.78 14.24
N LYS A 131 -6.79 19.62 14.85
CA LYS A 131 -6.55 19.42 16.27
C LYS A 131 -5.04 19.49 16.50
N PRO A 132 -4.54 20.45 17.31
CA PRO A 132 -3.10 20.59 17.53
C PRO A 132 -2.48 19.31 18.13
N TYR A 133 -1.24 19.02 17.77
CA TYR A 133 -0.46 17.88 18.27
C TYR A 133 -1.17 16.54 18.13
N SER A 134 -1.95 16.38 17.06
CA SER A 134 -2.75 15.18 16.83
C SER A 134 -2.11 14.24 15.81
N VAL A 135 -2.00 12.97 16.22
CA VAL A 135 -1.47 11.88 15.42
C VAL A 135 -2.56 10.85 15.17
N ILE A 136 -2.63 10.35 13.95
CA ILE A 136 -3.52 9.26 13.56
C ILE A 136 -2.73 8.14 12.90
N THR A 137 -3.14 6.89 13.15
CA THR A 137 -2.82 5.74 12.30
C THR A 137 -4.09 5.00 11.94
N ALA A 138 -4.09 4.39 10.75
CA ALA A 138 -5.22 3.62 10.26
C ALA A 138 -4.74 2.38 9.50
N SER A 139 -4.94 1.20 10.08
CA SER A 139 -4.54 -0.07 9.48
C SER A 139 -5.23 -1.26 10.14
N ARG A 140 -5.03 -2.46 9.59
CA ARG A 140 -5.30 -3.68 10.36
C ARG A 140 -4.37 -3.73 11.58
N LEU A 141 -4.89 -4.15 12.74
CA LEU A 141 -4.07 -4.36 13.94
C LEU A 141 -3.40 -5.75 13.84
N ALA A 142 -2.31 -5.81 13.10
CA ALA A 142 -1.56 -7.02 12.78
C ALA A 142 -0.05 -6.74 12.90
N SER A 143 0.74 -7.77 13.16
CA SER A 143 2.16 -7.67 13.53
C SER A 143 3.01 -6.91 12.51
N GLU A 144 2.73 -7.06 11.22
CA GLU A 144 3.46 -6.37 10.15
C GLU A 144 3.22 -4.84 10.12
N LYS A 145 2.25 -4.35 10.88
CA LYS A 145 1.93 -2.91 11.01
C LYS A 145 2.64 -2.24 12.20
N HIS A 146 3.25 -3.02 13.08
CA HIS A 146 4.05 -2.57 14.22
C HIS A 146 3.43 -1.40 15.00
N ILE A 147 2.11 -1.49 15.29
CA ILE A 147 1.41 -0.44 16.05
C ILE A 147 1.95 -0.32 17.47
N ASP A 148 2.48 -1.41 18.03
CA ASP A 148 3.18 -1.44 19.31
C ASP A 148 4.39 -0.52 19.34
N TRP A 149 5.18 -0.45 18.26
CA TRP A 149 6.30 0.50 18.14
C TRP A 149 5.81 1.94 18.10
N LEU A 150 4.68 2.20 17.39
CA LEU A 150 4.10 3.54 17.34
C LEU A 150 3.60 3.99 18.72
N VAL A 151 2.95 3.10 19.48
CA VAL A 151 2.51 3.36 20.86
C VAL A 151 3.72 3.72 21.73
N LYS A 152 4.78 2.90 21.73
CA LYS A 152 6.01 3.14 22.50
C LYS A 152 6.69 4.47 22.11
N ALA A 153 6.75 4.76 20.80
CA ALA A 153 7.32 6.01 20.29
C ALA A 153 6.52 7.24 20.74
N VAL A 154 5.18 7.18 20.70
CA VAL A 154 4.31 8.27 21.17
C VAL A 154 4.43 8.45 22.68
N VAL A 155 4.50 7.39 23.47
CA VAL A 155 4.75 7.46 24.92
C VAL A 155 6.05 8.20 25.20
N LYS A 156 7.11 7.93 24.45
CA LYS A 156 8.40 8.62 24.57
C LYS A 156 8.29 10.09 24.11
N ALA A 157 7.68 10.37 22.97
CA ALA A 157 7.52 11.72 22.42
C ALA A 157 6.65 12.62 23.31
N LYS A 158 5.69 12.05 24.05
CA LYS A 158 4.82 12.75 25.02
C LYS A 158 5.59 13.51 26.09
N GLN A 159 6.79 13.04 26.45
CA GLN A 159 7.65 13.73 27.41
C GLN A 159 8.13 15.10 26.90
N SER A 160 8.28 15.25 25.59
CA SER A 160 8.70 16.49 24.92
C SER A 160 7.52 17.30 24.39
N ILE A 161 6.37 16.67 24.15
CA ILE A 161 5.15 17.29 23.62
C ILE A 161 3.98 16.95 24.55
N PRO A 162 3.74 17.73 25.63
CA PRO A 162 2.73 17.41 26.63
C PRO A 162 1.30 17.29 26.11
N ASP A 163 0.96 17.99 25.02
CA ASP A 163 -0.39 17.97 24.41
C ASP A 163 -0.55 16.92 23.31
N LEU A 164 0.49 16.09 23.05
CA LEU A 164 0.44 15.05 22.03
C LEU A 164 -0.68 14.04 22.30
N ILE A 165 -1.47 13.74 21.26
CA ILE A 165 -2.49 12.71 21.28
C ILE A 165 -2.32 11.78 20.10
N PHE A 166 -2.70 10.51 20.27
CA PHE A 166 -2.60 9.50 19.25
C PHE A 166 -3.87 8.64 19.18
N ASP A 167 -4.54 8.67 18.04
CA ASP A 167 -5.74 7.89 17.78
C ASP A 167 -5.45 6.79 16.76
N ILE A 168 -5.79 5.55 17.12
CA ILE A 168 -5.52 4.33 16.37
C ILE A 168 -6.83 3.77 15.84
N TYR A 169 -6.98 3.78 14.52
CA TYR A 169 -8.15 3.25 13.82
C TYR A 169 -7.84 1.91 13.17
N GLY A 170 -8.71 0.96 13.38
CA GLY A 170 -8.65 -0.38 12.82
C GLY A 170 -9.00 -1.47 13.81
N GLU A 171 -9.07 -2.70 13.27
CA GLU A 171 -9.33 -3.91 14.04
C GLU A 171 -8.31 -4.99 13.64
N GLY A 172 -8.10 -5.95 14.52
CA GLY A 172 -7.20 -7.08 14.25
C GLY A 172 -6.78 -7.86 15.49
N ALA A 173 -5.96 -8.87 15.25
CA ALA A 173 -5.55 -9.84 16.29
C ALA A 173 -4.77 -9.18 17.44
N GLU A 174 -4.09 -8.07 17.20
CA GLU A 174 -3.24 -7.40 18.20
C GLU A 174 -3.99 -6.42 19.10
N ARG A 175 -5.31 -6.22 18.90
CA ARG A 175 -6.08 -5.25 19.69
C ARG A 175 -5.89 -5.39 21.21
N ASN A 176 -5.99 -6.61 21.74
CA ASN A 176 -5.89 -6.83 23.18
C ASN A 176 -4.47 -6.59 23.71
N MET A 177 -3.46 -6.96 22.95
CA MET A 177 -2.05 -6.70 23.28
C MET A 177 -1.77 -5.18 23.30
N LEU A 178 -2.26 -4.45 22.29
CA LEU A 178 -2.11 -3.00 22.21
C LEU A 178 -2.84 -2.28 23.35
N GLN A 179 -4.05 -2.72 23.70
CA GLN A 179 -4.80 -2.16 24.83
C GLN A 179 -4.02 -2.33 26.14
N LYS A 180 -3.48 -3.52 26.38
CA LYS A 180 -2.64 -3.79 27.55
C LYS A 180 -1.37 -2.94 27.57
N LEU A 181 -0.70 -2.80 26.42
CA LEU A 181 0.49 -1.95 26.29
C LEU A 181 0.20 -0.48 26.63
N ILE A 182 -0.94 0.06 26.19
CA ILE A 182 -1.39 1.40 26.49
C ILE A 182 -1.66 1.57 28.00
N GLU A 183 -2.30 0.59 28.64
CA GLU A 183 -2.58 0.59 30.06
C GLU A 183 -1.31 0.51 30.93
N GLU A 184 -0.38 -0.38 30.58
CA GLU A 184 0.91 -0.52 31.26
C GLU A 184 1.77 0.75 31.21
N ASN A 185 1.59 1.57 30.20
CA ASN A 185 2.24 2.88 30.08
C ASN A 185 1.40 4.05 30.59
N GLU A 186 0.27 3.80 31.26
CA GLU A 186 -0.66 4.82 31.78
C GLU A 186 -1.12 5.83 30.69
N ALA A 187 -1.16 5.37 29.40
CA ALA A 187 -1.33 6.23 28.24
C ALA A 187 -2.80 6.39 27.78
N ASN A 188 -3.78 5.77 28.47
CA ASN A 188 -5.19 5.75 28.07
C ASN A 188 -5.83 7.14 27.87
N HIS A 189 -5.27 8.18 28.47
CA HIS A 189 -5.81 9.53 28.37
C HIS A 189 -5.39 10.28 27.11
N TYR A 190 -4.36 9.82 26.37
CA TYR A 190 -3.88 10.43 25.14
C TYR A 190 -3.66 9.44 23.98
N ILE A 191 -3.72 8.10 24.20
CA ILE A 191 -3.68 7.08 23.14
C ILE A 191 -4.98 6.28 23.18
N LYS A 192 -5.67 6.17 22.02
CA LYS A 192 -6.99 5.52 21.95
C LYS A 192 -7.08 4.54 20.81
N LEU A 193 -7.64 3.34 21.07
CA LEU A 193 -8.04 2.36 20.06
C LEU A 193 -9.51 2.58 19.69
N LEU A 194 -9.78 3.19 18.54
CA LEU A 194 -11.11 3.67 18.15
C LEU A 194 -11.88 2.70 17.24
N GLY A 195 -11.26 1.55 16.90
CA GLY A 195 -11.90 0.54 16.07
C GLY A 195 -11.96 0.93 14.59
N HIS A 196 -12.75 0.16 13.82
CA HIS A 196 -12.90 0.38 12.39
C HIS A 196 -14.04 1.36 12.09
N MET A 197 -13.78 2.38 11.27
CA MET A 197 -14.78 3.31 10.76
C MET A 197 -14.37 3.91 9.41
N LYS A 198 -15.30 4.60 8.74
CA LYS A 198 -14.96 5.41 7.57
C LYS A 198 -14.15 6.63 8.00
N LEU A 199 -12.99 6.82 7.39
CA LEU A 199 -12.04 7.85 7.83
C LEU A 199 -11.98 9.07 6.91
N GLN A 200 -12.73 9.09 5.80
CA GLN A 200 -12.67 10.15 4.80
C GLN A 200 -12.78 11.56 5.42
N ASP A 201 -13.73 11.77 6.33
CA ASP A 201 -13.91 13.05 7.00
C ASP A 201 -13.12 13.15 8.32
N VAL A 202 -12.48 12.08 8.75
CA VAL A 202 -11.77 11.99 10.03
C VAL A 202 -10.32 12.45 9.89
N TYR A 203 -9.63 12.04 8.82
CA TYR A 203 -8.23 12.41 8.59
C TYR A 203 -7.97 13.92 8.68
N ALA A 204 -8.87 14.73 8.12
CA ALA A 204 -8.74 16.18 8.09
C ALA A 204 -8.61 16.83 9.47
N ASN A 205 -9.05 16.15 10.54
CA ASN A 205 -8.95 16.67 11.91
C ASN A 205 -7.55 16.52 12.52
N TYR A 206 -6.63 15.77 11.91
CA TYR A 206 -5.31 15.47 12.43
C TYR A 206 -4.21 16.22 11.68
N GLU A 207 -3.05 16.37 12.33
CA GLU A 207 -1.88 16.98 11.71
C GLU A 207 -0.93 15.96 11.11
N LEU A 208 -0.81 14.77 11.71
CA LEU A 208 0.17 13.76 11.36
C LEU A 208 -0.45 12.38 11.15
N PHE A 209 -0.17 11.74 10.02
CA PHE A 209 -0.35 10.31 9.81
C PHE A 209 0.94 9.55 10.13
N PHE A 210 0.86 8.56 11.01
CA PHE A 210 1.99 7.82 11.52
C PHE A 210 1.84 6.33 11.21
N THR A 211 2.77 5.74 10.45
CA THR A 211 2.73 4.32 10.07
C THR A 211 3.97 3.57 10.52
N GLY A 212 3.77 2.38 11.08
CA GLY A 212 4.83 1.43 11.45
C GLY A 212 5.00 0.28 10.44
N SER A 213 4.32 0.34 9.29
CA SER A 213 4.41 -0.72 8.27
C SER A 213 5.83 -0.86 7.76
N THR A 214 6.37 -2.08 7.84
CA THR A 214 7.69 -2.44 7.30
C THR A 214 7.62 -3.07 5.92
N SER A 215 6.40 -3.16 5.36
CA SER A 215 6.09 -3.55 4.00
C SER A 215 4.72 -2.94 3.62
N GLU A 216 4.68 -2.22 2.51
CA GLU A 216 3.44 -1.60 2.04
C GLU A 216 3.39 -1.58 0.51
N GLY A 217 2.53 -2.40 -0.08
CA GLY A 217 2.42 -2.54 -1.53
C GLY A 217 1.99 -1.25 -2.24
N PHE A 218 0.92 -0.62 -1.76
CA PHE A 218 0.47 0.69 -2.22
C PHE A 218 0.16 1.63 -1.05
N GLY A 219 -0.71 1.22 -0.12
CA GLY A 219 -1.07 2.03 1.05
C GLY A 219 -2.25 2.97 0.78
N LEU A 220 -3.46 2.43 0.64
CA LEU A 220 -4.66 3.25 0.46
C LEU A 220 -4.86 4.27 1.58
N THR A 221 -4.57 3.90 2.83
CA THR A 221 -4.68 4.81 3.98
C THR A 221 -3.63 5.94 3.94
N LEU A 222 -2.45 5.68 3.37
CA LEU A 222 -1.44 6.71 3.11
C LEU A 222 -1.93 7.71 2.05
N MET A 223 -2.52 7.18 0.96
CA MET A 223 -3.12 8.00 -0.09
C MET A 223 -4.26 8.88 0.45
N GLU A 224 -5.15 8.31 1.26
CA GLU A 224 -6.25 9.03 1.91
C GLU A 224 -5.72 10.12 2.85
N ALA A 225 -4.67 9.84 3.60
CA ALA A 225 -4.04 10.79 4.51
C ALA A 225 -3.45 12.00 3.78
N ILE A 226 -2.71 11.80 2.67
CA ILE A 226 -2.22 12.94 1.86
C ILE A 226 -3.36 13.70 1.19
N GLY A 227 -4.45 13.01 0.79
CA GLY A 227 -5.67 13.64 0.25
C GLY A 227 -6.35 14.58 1.24
N SER A 228 -6.14 14.35 2.53
CA SER A 228 -6.57 15.23 3.63
C SER A 228 -5.44 16.15 4.12
N GLY A 229 -4.30 16.18 3.44
CA GLY A 229 -3.18 17.06 3.72
C GLY A 229 -2.44 16.78 5.02
N LEU A 230 -2.43 15.54 5.53
CA LEU A 230 -1.66 15.21 6.72
C LEU A 230 -0.17 15.21 6.43
N GLY A 231 0.63 15.67 7.40
CA GLY A 231 2.04 15.33 7.42
C GLY A 231 2.21 13.81 7.62
N MET A 232 3.32 13.26 7.18
CA MET A 232 3.51 11.82 7.07
C MET A 232 4.79 11.36 7.78
N ILE A 233 4.72 10.32 8.60
CA ILE A 233 5.92 9.64 9.12
C ILE A 233 5.75 8.14 8.93
N GLY A 234 6.79 7.48 8.40
CA GLY A 234 6.85 6.05 8.23
C GLY A 234 8.27 5.56 7.92
N PHE A 235 8.45 4.25 7.81
CA PHE A 235 9.75 3.68 7.45
C PHE A 235 10.06 3.88 5.95
N ASP A 236 11.35 4.01 5.64
CA ASP A 236 11.86 4.02 4.27
C ASP A 236 11.85 2.60 3.70
N VAL A 237 10.67 2.19 3.28
CA VAL A 237 10.41 0.86 2.70
C VAL A 237 9.60 0.98 1.42
N ASP A 238 9.87 0.06 0.49
CA ASP A 238 9.11 -0.07 -0.75
C ASP A 238 7.68 -0.59 -0.45
N TYR A 239 6.65 -0.20 -1.15
CA TYR A 239 6.58 0.73 -2.28
C TYR A 239 5.72 1.94 -1.89
N GLY A 240 4.71 1.71 -1.03
CA GLY A 240 3.71 2.71 -0.66
C GLY A 240 4.30 3.87 0.14
N ASN A 241 5.13 3.56 1.16
CA ASN A 241 5.71 4.61 2.00
C ASN A 241 6.50 5.62 1.15
N THR A 242 7.43 5.16 0.31
CA THR A 242 8.24 6.02 -0.57
C THR A 242 7.44 6.71 -1.67
N THR A 243 6.21 6.23 -1.97
CA THR A 243 5.30 6.88 -2.91
C THR A 243 4.58 8.08 -2.27
N PHE A 244 4.14 7.94 -1.03
CA PHE A 244 3.30 8.94 -0.36
C PHE A 244 4.05 9.83 0.62
N ILE A 245 5.24 9.42 1.07
CA ILE A 245 6.08 10.19 1.99
C ILE A 245 7.31 10.72 1.23
N GLY A 246 7.40 12.03 1.07
CA GLY A 246 8.61 12.71 0.63
C GLY A 246 9.43 13.13 1.85
N HIS A 247 10.63 12.56 2.01
CA HIS A 247 11.49 12.88 3.15
C HIS A 247 11.87 14.37 3.14
N ASN A 248 11.61 15.08 4.25
CA ASN A 248 11.74 16.53 4.39
C ASN A 248 10.83 17.37 3.46
N GLU A 249 9.87 16.74 2.75
CA GLU A 249 8.88 17.45 1.94
C GLU A 249 7.53 17.52 2.68
N ASN A 250 6.86 16.37 2.82
CA ASN A 250 5.60 16.27 3.55
C ASN A 250 5.73 15.45 4.84
N GLY A 251 6.94 15.14 5.28
CA GLY A 251 7.21 14.40 6.51
C GLY A 251 8.57 13.69 6.50
N TYR A 252 8.64 12.55 7.18
CA TYR A 252 9.90 11.85 7.37
C TYR A 252 9.81 10.37 7.00
N LEU A 253 10.75 9.91 6.18
CA LEU A 253 11.07 8.49 5.97
C LEU A 253 12.20 8.10 6.93
N ILE A 254 11.95 7.10 7.75
CA ILE A 254 12.87 6.61 8.77
C ILE A 254 13.56 5.35 8.25
N PRO A 255 14.88 5.36 8.09
CA PRO A 255 15.63 4.17 7.73
C PRO A 255 15.39 3.04 8.74
N ILE A 256 15.16 1.83 8.23
CA ILE A 256 15.02 0.64 9.05
C ILE A 256 15.87 -0.51 8.53
N ASP A 257 16.65 -1.11 9.40
CA ASP A 257 17.38 -2.36 9.17
C ASP A 257 17.26 -3.26 10.39
N LYS A 258 16.32 -4.18 10.34
CA LYS A 258 16.05 -5.13 11.44
C LYS A 258 17.20 -6.09 11.72
N SER A 259 18.18 -6.19 10.83
CA SER A 259 19.34 -7.07 11.01
C SER A 259 20.39 -6.45 11.93
N TYR A 260 20.42 -5.12 12.03
CA TYR A 260 21.42 -4.37 12.76
C TYR A 260 20.88 -3.45 13.86
N GLN A 261 19.61 -3.04 13.75
CA GLN A 261 18.97 -2.15 14.74
C GLN A 261 18.23 -2.95 15.80
N SER A 262 18.38 -2.54 17.05
CA SER A 262 17.53 -3.01 18.15
C SER A 262 16.13 -2.41 18.06
N GLU A 263 15.13 -3.08 18.63
CA GLU A 263 13.77 -2.53 18.73
C GLU A 263 13.77 -1.15 19.41
N GLN A 264 14.60 -0.96 20.44
CA GLN A 264 14.69 0.30 21.15
C GLN A 264 15.19 1.43 20.25
N GLU A 265 16.21 1.19 19.41
CA GLU A 265 16.72 2.19 18.46
C GLU A 265 15.64 2.55 17.41
N ILE A 266 14.87 1.57 16.94
CA ILE A 266 13.76 1.82 16.01
C ILE A 266 12.70 2.73 16.67
N ILE A 267 12.30 2.43 17.90
CA ILE A 267 11.33 3.22 18.66
C ILE A 267 11.86 4.63 18.92
N ASP A 268 13.15 4.76 19.22
CA ASP A 268 13.79 6.04 19.49
C ASP A 268 13.81 6.93 18.23
N ASN A 269 14.14 6.36 17.07
CA ASN A 269 14.10 7.08 15.81
C ASN A 269 12.67 7.52 15.43
N LEU A 270 11.67 6.67 15.66
CA LEU A 270 10.26 7.03 15.45
C LEU A 270 9.81 8.16 16.37
N ALA A 271 10.18 8.11 17.65
CA ALA A 271 9.85 9.14 18.63
C ALA A 271 10.49 10.49 18.27
N GLU A 272 11.78 10.49 17.89
CA GLU A 272 12.47 11.70 17.47
C GLU A 272 11.85 12.31 16.21
N ALA A 273 11.44 11.49 15.24
CA ALA A 273 10.75 11.98 14.05
C ALA A 273 9.43 12.69 14.40
N VAL A 274 8.64 12.15 15.33
CA VAL A 274 7.40 12.80 15.80
C VAL A 274 7.73 14.13 16.51
N ILE A 275 8.75 14.15 17.37
CA ILE A 275 9.20 15.37 18.06
C ILE A 275 9.66 16.42 17.06
N GLN A 276 10.46 16.03 16.07
CA GLN A 276 10.97 16.91 15.04
C GLN A 276 9.83 17.46 14.17
N PHE A 277 8.83 16.65 13.83
CA PHE A 277 7.67 17.08 13.06
C PHE A 277 6.96 18.24 13.74
N PHE A 278 6.64 18.12 15.01
CA PHE A 278 5.92 19.16 15.76
C PHE A 278 6.79 20.33 16.24
N LYS A 279 8.11 20.26 16.14
CA LYS A 279 9.01 21.41 16.35
C LYS A 279 9.09 22.33 15.13
N ASN A 280 8.75 21.84 13.93
CA ASN A 280 8.75 22.59 12.70
C ASN A 280 7.40 23.27 12.44
N ASP A 281 7.36 24.18 11.47
CA ASP A 281 6.10 24.67 10.92
C ASP A 281 5.44 23.54 10.08
N THR A 282 4.38 22.97 10.64
CA THR A 282 3.66 21.84 10.02
C THR A 282 2.88 22.25 8.77
N SER A 283 2.62 23.54 8.57
CA SER A 283 1.83 24.05 7.44
C SER A 283 2.45 23.71 6.09
N SER A 284 3.77 23.79 5.99
CA SER A 284 4.50 23.42 4.77
C SER A 284 4.37 21.94 4.42
N PHE A 285 4.37 21.05 5.41
CA PHE A 285 4.17 19.63 5.21
C PHE A 285 2.75 19.32 4.72
N HIS A 286 1.74 20.01 5.23
CA HIS A 286 0.36 19.88 4.80
C HIS A 286 0.18 20.29 3.34
N GLU A 287 0.77 21.42 2.92
CA GLU A 287 0.73 21.86 1.53
C GLU A 287 1.40 20.86 0.59
N LYS A 288 2.57 20.34 0.96
CA LYS A 288 3.28 19.32 0.16
C LYS A 288 2.51 17.99 0.07
N SER A 289 1.75 17.62 1.09
CA SER A 289 0.84 16.48 1.01
C SER A 289 -0.26 16.72 -0.02
N TYR A 290 -0.86 17.90 -0.06
CA TYR A 290 -1.86 18.24 -1.09
C TYR A 290 -1.27 18.27 -2.50
N GLU A 291 -0.08 18.82 -2.69
CA GLU A 291 0.61 18.79 -3.99
C GLU A 291 0.81 17.35 -4.47
N ARG A 292 1.23 16.46 -3.57
CA ARG A 292 1.43 15.04 -3.87
C ARG A 292 0.10 14.33 -4.18
N ALA A 293 -0.97 14.68 -3.47
CA ALA A 293 -2.31 14.13 -3.66
C ALA A 293 -2.90 14.42 -5.05
N GLU A 294 -2.53 15.54 -5.68
CA GLU A 294 -2.99 15.90 -7.03
C GLU A 294 -2.70 14.78 -8.06
N HIS A 295 -1.57 14.09 -7.92
CA HIS A 295 -1.20 13.00 -8.84
C HIS A 295 -2.13 11.80 -8.74
N PHE A 296 -2.86 11.65 -7.63
CA PHE A 296 -3.77 10.54 -7.35
C PHE A 296 -5.24 10.91 -7.50
N LYS A 297 -5.56 12.10 -7.98
CA LYS A 297 -6.95 12.49 -8.28
C LYS A 297 -7.58 11.54 -9.30
N THR A 298 -8.86 11.28 -9.12
CA THR A 298 -9.64 10.34 -9.94
C THR A 298 -9.48 10.60 -11.44
N ASP A 299 -9.47 11.86 -11.87
CA ASP A 299 -9.35 12.17 -13.30
C ASP A 299 -7.94 11.85 -13.84
N ASN A 300 -6.89 12.07 -13.06
CA ASN A 300 -5.53 11.68 -13.44
C ASN A 300 -5.39 10.14 -13.53
N ILE A 301 -6.02 9.40 -12.62
CA ILE A 301 -6.01 7.94 -12.67
C ILE A 301 -6.81 7.41 -13.86
N LYS A 302 -7.97 8.03 -14.18
CA LYS A 302 -8.73 7.70 -15.41
C LYS A 302 -7.91 7.91 -16.67
N GLN A 303 -7.16 9.01 -16.78
CA GLN A 303 -6.29 9.28 -17.93
C GLN A 303 -5.22 8.19 -18.08
N LYS A 304 -4.61 7.73 -16.99
CA LYS A 304 -3.64 6.62 -17.04
C LYS A 304 -4.28 5.33 -17.56
N TRP A 305 -5.52 5.01 -17.15
CA TRP A 305 -6.27 3.87 -17.66
C TRP A 305 -6.62 4.02 -19.14
N PHE A 306 -7.08 5.18 -19.59
CA PHE A 306 -7.39 5.41 -20.99
C PHE A 306 -6.14 5.25 -21.87
N HIS A 307 -5.03 5.86 -21.48
CA HIS A 307 -3.77 5.72 -22.20
C HIS A 307 -3.31 4.26 -22.31
N LEU A 308 -3.37 3.51 -21.21
CA LEU A 308 -3.04 2.08 -21.20
C LEU A 308 -3.92 1.28 -22.17
N ILE A 309 -5.25 1.49 -22.10
CA ILE A 309 -6.20 0.77 -22.97
C ILE A 309 -5.95 1.08 -24.44
N GLU A 310 -5.80 2.35 -24.78
CA GLU A 310 -5.51 2.78 -26.15
C GLU A 310 -4.20 2.16 -26.66
N GLU A 311 -3.12 2.25 -25.91
CA GLU A 311 -1.83 1.69 -26.31
C GLU A 311 -1.90 0.17 -26.50
N VAL A 312 -2.55 -0.56 -25.56
CA VAL A 312 -2.66 -2.02 -25.64
C VAL A 312 -3.50 -2.49 -26.82
N LEU A 313 -4.53 -1.73 -27.21
CA LEU A 313 -5.40 -2.09 -28.35
C LEU A 313 -4.76 -1.77 -29.70
N HIS A 314 -3.81 -0.83 -29.75
CA HIS A 314 -3.11 -0.45 -30.98
C HIS A 314 -1.85 -1.29 -31.26
N ASP A 315 -1.37 -2.08 -30.27
CA ASP A 315 -0.27 -3.03 -30.42
C ASP A 315 -0.76 -4.40 -30.96
#